data_642ec229e73e2e95ea0157e128aaa617
#
_entry.id   642ec229e73e2e95ea0157e128aaa617
#
_cell.length_a   1.000
_cell.length_b   1.000
_cell.length_c   1.000
_cell.angle_alpha   90.00
_cell.angle_beta   90.00
_cell.angle_gamma   90.00
#
_symmetry.space_group_name_H-M   'P 1'
#
loop_
_entity.id
_entity.type
_entity.pdbx_description
1 polymer ?
#
loop_
_entity_poly.entity_id
_entity_poly.type
_entity_poly.pdbx_seq_one_letter_code
_entity_poly.pdbx_strand_id
1 'polypeptide(L)'
;SKSGDITGGLPRITELLEARNPSNPAVVSEIDGVVSFGKIKRGNREVVIESKFGDVRKYLVKLSSQILVQENDFVRAGVPLSDGAITPDDILRIQGPAAVQQYLVNEIQEVYRLQGVKINDKHFEVVIRKMMRKVRVQDPGDTLFLEDQLIHTKDFIVQNDKLYGMKVVEDAGDSSALKEGQIISPRELRDENSLLKRTDKNLVVARDVVTATATPVLQGITRASLQTKSFISAASFQETTKVLNEAAVAGKIDYLEGLKENV
;
A
#
# COMPACT_ATOMS: atom_id res chain seq x y z
N SER A 1 -6.83 36.27 7.42
CA SER A 1 -7.26 35.35 8.35
C SER A 1 -7.22 33.99 7.81
N LYS A 2 -6.63 33.17 8.19
CA LYS A 2 -7.02 32.05 7.94
C LYS A 2 -6.22 31.03 7.94
N SER A 3 -6.44 30.24 8.72
CA SER A 3 -5.87 28.97 8.81
C SER A 3 -4.39 29.04 9.03
N GLY A 4 -4.01 29.38 10.20
CA GLY A 4 -2.63 29.32 10.66
C GLY A 4 -2.02 27.92 10.69
N ASP A 5 -2.68 26.90 10.12
CA ASP A 5 -2.24 25.51 10.23
C ASP A 5 -2.00 24.81 8.89
N ILE A 6 -2.14 25.49 7.76
CA ILE A 6 -1.74 24.95 6.48
C ILE A 6 -0.30 25.35 6.21
N THR A 7 0.62 24.38 6.28
CA THR A 7 2.01 24.58 5.90
C THR A 7 2.07 25.02 4.43
N GLY A 8 2.63 26.17 4.16
CA GLY A 8 2.75 26.74 2.82
C GLY A 8 4.18 26.76 2.31
N GLY A 9 4.39 27.01 1.02
CA GLY A 9 5.68 27.17 0.38
C GLY A 9 6.54 25.87 0.38
N LEU A 10 7.86 26.03 0.41
CA LEU A 10 8.80 24.90 0.37
C LEU A 10 8.62 23.86 1.48
N PRO A 11 8.28 24.22 2.72
CA PRO A 11 7.96 23.22 3.76
C PRO A 11 6.80 22.29 3.38
N ARG A 12 5.80 22.79 2.67
CA ARG A 12 4.67 21.98 2.18
C ARG A 12 5.12 20.94 1.17
N ILE A 13 6.03 21.28 0.27
CA ILE A 13 6.59 20.34 -0.71
C ILE A 13 7.33 19.20 0.01
N THR A 14 8.14 19.53 1.03
CA THR A 14 8.84 18.53 1.83
C THR A 14 7.85 17.61 2.55
N GLU A 15 6.79 18.16 3.12
CA GLU A 15 5.72 17.39 3.78
C GLU A 15 5.05 16.42 2.80
N LEU A 16 4.71 16.87 1.60
CA LEU A 16 4.09 16.04 0.56
C LEU A 16 5.04 14.95 0.04
N LEU A 17 6.29 15.28 -0.27
CA LEU A 17 7.27 14.33 -0.79
C LEU A 17 7.76 13.35 0.27
N GLU A 18 7.74 13.70 1.54
CA GLU A 18 8.03 12.77 2.64
C GLU A 18 6.79 12.00 3.11
N ALA A 19 5.64 12.20 2.48
CA ALA A 19 4.36 11.57 2.83
C ALA A 19 4.06 11.72 4.34
N ARG A 20 4.33 12.91 4.91
CA ARG A 20 4.05 13.19 6.32
C ARG A 20 2.58 13.50 6.51
N ASN A 21 2.05 13.08 7.63
CA ASN A 21 0.71 13.48 8.02
C ASN A 21 0.71 14.97 8.39
N PRO A 22 -0.28 15.74 7.91
CA PRO A 22 -0.42 17.13 8.29
C PRO A 22 -0.67 17.26 9.80
N SER A 23 -0.31 18.41 10.37
CA SER A 23 -0.51 18.70 11.79
C SER A 23 -2.00 18.70 12.19
N ASN A 24 -2.86 19.12 11.28
CA ASN A 24 -4.30 19.12 11.46
C ASN A 24 -4.99 18.37 10.30
N PRO A 25 -5.06 17.02 10.38
CA PRO A 25 -5.67 16.22 9.34
C PRO A 25 -7.19 16.41 9.31
N ALA A 26 -7.75 16.53 8.13
CA ALA A 26 -9.20 16.48 7.93
C ALA A 26 -9.71 15.05 8.16
N VAL A 27 -10.89 14.95 8.75
CA VAL A 27 -11.62 13.67 8.82
C VAL A 27 -12.32 13.48 7.48
N VAL A 28 -12.12 12.33 6.85
CA VAL A 28 -12.60 12.02 5.49
C VAL A 28 -13.59 10.85 5.57
N SER A 29 -14.64 10.89 4.75
CA SER A 29 -15.58 9.77 4.64
C SER A 29 -14.94 8.58 3.91
N GLU A 30 -15.08 7.38 4.47
CA GLU A 30 -14.62 6.14 3.84
C GLU A 30 -15.65 5.51 2.91
N ILE A 31 -16.92 5.86 3.09
CA ILE A 31 -18.05 5.29 2.34
C ILE A 31 -18.96 6.37 1.78
N ASP A 32 -19.71 6.02 0.76
CA ASP A 32 -20.79 6.85 0.24
C ASP A 32 -22.01 6.72 1.14
N GLY A 33 -22.60 7.82 1.54
CA GLY A 33 -23.78 7.74 2.38
C GLY A 33 -24.35 9.09 2.82
N VAL A 34 -25.36 9.02 3.67
CA VAL A 34 -26.03 10.19 4.24
C VAL A 34 -25.45 10.49 5.61
N VAL A 35 -25.19 11.74 5.86
CA VAL A 35 -24.62 12.25 7.11
C VAL A 35 -25.70 12.40 8.16
N SER A 36 -25.43 11.93 9.36
CA SER A 36 -26.18 12.25 10.57
C SER A 36 -25.23 12.59 11.72
N PHE A 37 -25.68 13.40 12.67
CA PHE A 37 -24.87 13.78 13.81
C PHE A 37 -25.24 12.96 15.04
N GLY A 38 -24.23 12.36 15.67
CA GLY A 38 -24.36 11.63 16.91
C GLY A 38 -24.09 12.50 18.15
N LYS A 39 -23.85 11.82 19.26
CA LYS A 39 -23.60 12.45 20.57
C LYS A 39 -22.21 13.09 20.62
N ILE A 40 -22.11 14.16 21.40
CA ILE A 40 -20.82 14.75 21.76
C ILE A 40 -20.20 13.92 22.87
N LYS A 41 -18.98 13.38 22.63
CA LYS A 41 -18.21 12.59 23.60
C LYS A 41 -16.81 13.17 23.75
N ARG A 42 -16.43 13.49 24.99
CA ARG A 42 -15.05 13.92 25.33
C ARG A 42 -14.48 15.01 24.44
N GLY A 43 -15.27 16.05 24.12
CA GLY A 43 -14.81 17.15 23.27
C GLY A 43 -14.78 16.86 21.77
N ASN A 44 -15.32 15.72 21.33
CA ASN A 44 -15.49 15.36 19.93
C ASN A 44 -16.96 15.19 19.60
N ARG A 45 -17.33 15.61 18.40
CA ARG A 45 -18.68 15.35 17.85
C ARG A 45 -18.65 14.09 17.00
N GLU A 46 -19.58 13.20 17.22
CA GLU A 46 -19.75 12.01 16.40
C GLU A 46 -20.48 12.37 15.11
N VAL A 47 -19.88 12.04 13.96
CA VAL A 47 -20.50 12.13 12.64
C VAL A 47 -20.70 10.71 12.15
N VAL A 48 -21.93 10.37 11.80
CA VAL A 48 -22.31 9.04 11.34
C VAL A 48 -22.68 9.11 9.88
N ILE A 49 -22.13 8.20 9.09
CA ILE A 49 -22.44 8.07 7.66
C ILE A 49 -23.09 6.70 7.46
N GLU A 50 -24.27 6.71 6.89
CA GLU A 50 -25.04 5.51 6.59
C GLU A 50 -25.14 5.34 5.06
N SER A 51 -24.64 4.19 4.58
CA SER A 51 -24.71 3.82 3.19
C SER A 51 -26.11 3.29 2.83
N LYS A 52 -26.46 3.37 1.54
CA LYS A 52 -27.68 2.75 0.99
C LYS A 52 -27.77 1.24 1.24
N PHE A 53 -26.65 0.58 1.49
CA PHE A 53 -26.57 -0.85 1.75
C PHE A 53 -26.63 -1.21 3.24
N GLY A 54 -26.81 -0.22 4.13
CA GLY A 54 -26.92 -0.44 5.58
C GLY A 54 -25.57 -0.42 6.31
N ASP A 55 -24.46 -0.16 5.63
CA ASP A 55 -23.17 0.04 6.29
C ASP A 55 -23.16 1.37 7.02
N VAL A 56 -22.75 1.33 8.29
CA VAL A 56 -22.67 2.52 9.15
C VAL A 56 -21.22 2.75 9.56
N ARG A 57 -20.70 3.94 9.30
CA ARG A 57 -19.39 4.38 9.78
C ARG A 57 -19.52 5.58 10.69
N LYS A 58 -18.76 5.57 11.79
CA LYS A 58 -18.78 6.61 12.82
C LYS A 58 -17.42 7.29 12.88
N TYR A 59 -17.43 8.61 12.76
CA TYR A 59 -16.22 9.44 12.79
C TYR A 59 -16.31 10.39 13.99
N LEU A 60 -15.16 10.62 14.62
CA LEU A 60 -15.04 11.58 15.73
C LEU A 60 -14.34 12.83 15.23
N VAL A 61 -15.06 13.93 15.15
CA VAL A 61 -14.54 15.23 14.75
C VAL A 61 -14.36 16.08 15.99
N LYS A 62 -13.17 16.69 16.15
CA LYS A 62 -12.90 17.60 17.27
C LYS A 62 -13.83 18.81 17.22
N LEU A 63 -14.31 19.25 18.36
CA LEU A 63 -15.15 20.47 18.44
C LEU A 63 -14.42 21.76 18.01
N SER A 64 -13.08 21.74 18.05
CA SER A 64 -12.25 22.84 17.55
C SER A 64 -12.16 22.89 16.01
N SER A 65 -12.52 21.82 15.32
CA SER A 65 -12.52 21.74 13.85
C SER A 65 -13.89 22.11 13.32
N GLN A 66 -13.91 22.86 12.21
CA GLN A 66 -15.13 23.21 11.53
C GLN A 66 -15.67 22.00 10.76
N ILE A 67 -16.94 21.65 10.99
CA ILE A 67 -17.62 20.63 10.23
C ILE A 67 -18.12 21.24 8.92
N LEU A 68 -17.79 20.58 7.81
CA LEU A 68 -18.09 21.07 6.46
C LEU A 68 -19.42 20.52 5.89
N VAL A 69 -20.00 19.56 6.55
CA VAL A 69 -21.23 18.87 6.11
C VAL A 69 -22.38 19.15 7.05
N GLN A 70 -23.59 19.06 6.53
CA GLN A 70 -24.84 19.24 7.29
C GLN A 70 -25.55 17.91 7.48
N GLU A 71 -26.54 17.92 8.37
CA GLU A 71 -27.37 16.73 8.59
C GLU A 71 -28.21 16.44 7.34
N ASN A 72 -28.29 15.15 6.99
CA ASN A 72 -28.93 14.65 5.77
C ASN A 72 -28.22 14.97 4.46
N ASP A 73 -27.00 15.53 4.47
CA ASP A 73 -26.19 15.66 3.27
C ASP A 73 -25.76 14.29 2.76
N PHE A 74 -25.75 14.12 1.44
CA PHE A 74 -25.14 12.97 0.81
C PHE A 74 -23.66 13.26 0.52
N VAL A 75 -22.77 12.40 1.06
CA VAL A 75 -21.33 12.48 0.84
C VAL A 75 -20.83 11.26 0.11
N ARG A 76 -19.83 11.46 -0.74
CA ARG A 76 -19.11 10.38 -1.40
C ARG A 76 -17.87 10.01 -0.60
N ALA A 77 -17.38 8.79 -0.80
CA ALA A 77 -16.10 8.37 -0.25
C ALA A 77 -14.97 9.32 -0.70
N GLY A 78 -14.14 9.74 0.25
CA GLY A 78 -13.07 10.70 0.02
C GLY A 78 -13.44 12.18 0.21
N VAL A 79 -14.70 12.49 0.52
CA VAL A 79 -15.11 13.88 0.84
C VAL A 79 -14.71 14.23 2.27
N PRO A 80 -14.05 15.38 2.51
CA PRO A 80 -13.71 15.81 3.85
C PRO A 80 -14.97 16.20 4.64
N LEU A 81 -15.08 15.71 5.86
CA LEU A 81 -16.16 16.01 6.80
C LEU A 81 -15.82 17.20 7.70
N SER A 82 -14.53 17.45 7.89
CA SER A 82 -14.02 18.57 8.67
C SER A 82 -13.00 19.38 7.89
N ASP A 83 -12.74 20.60 8.34
CA ASP A 83 -11.63 21.40 7.85
C ASP A 83 -10.28 20.74 8.18
N GLY A 84 -9.24 21.10 7.43
CA GLY A 84 -7.90 20.56 7.55
C GLY A 84 -7.36 20.06 6.22
N ALA A 85 -6.13 19.57 6.23
CA ALA A 85 -5.49 19.00 5.05
C ALA A 85 -5.82 17.50 4.95
N ILE A 86 -6.17 17.04 3.75
CA ILE A 86 -6.42 15.61 3.51
C ILE A 86 -5.09 14.87 3.58
N THR A 87 -5.07 13.76 4.30
CA THR A 87 -3.90 12.89 4.41
C THR A 87 -3.73 12.08 3.12
N PRO A 88 -2.55 12.04 2.51
CA PRO A 88 -2.32 11.24 1.31
C PRO A 88 -2.64 9.74 1.50
N ASP A 89 -2.38 9.21 2.70
CA ASP A 89 -2.71 7.82 3.03
C ASP A 89 -4.22 7.55 3.00
N ASP A 90 -5.05 8.50 3.43
CA ASP A 90 -6.51 8.36 3.36
C ASP A 90 -7.00 8.35 1.91
N ILE A 91 -6.42 9.21 1.05
CA ILE A 91 -6.74 9.21 -0.38
C ILE A 91 -6.37 7.86 -1.01
N LEU A 92 -5.18 7.33 -0.67
CA LEU A 92 -4.72 6.05 -1.18
C LEU A 92 -5.66 4.91 -0.77
N ARG A 93 -6.06 4.88 0.50
CA ARG A 93 -6.92 3.85 1.06
C ARG A 93 -8.34 3.90 0.50
N ILE A 94 -8.88 5.09 0.29
CA ILE A 94 -10.28 5.31 -0.08
C ILE A 94 -10.46 5.36 -1.60
N GLN A 95 -9.64 6.17 -2.28
CA GLN A 95 -9.79 6.48 -3.70
C GLN A 95 -8.81 5.73 -4.61
N GLY A 96 -7.78 5.12 -4.02
CA GLY A 96 -6.80 4.33 -4.74
C GLY A 96 -5.56 5.09 -5.22
N PRO A 97 -4.60 4.37 -5.85
CA PRO A 97 -3.28 4.91 -6.18
C PRO A 97 -3.30 6.03 -7.23
N ALA A 98 -4.21 5.97 -8.21
CA ALA A 98 -4.30 7.01 -9.24
C ALA A 98 -4.71 8.37 -8.67
N ALA A 99 -5.67 8.37 -7.73
CA ALA A 99 -6.14 9.58 -7.07
C ALA A 99 -5.04 10.25 -6.24
N VAL A 100 -4.24 9.46 -5.50
CA VAL A 100 -3.10 9.96 -4.74
C VAL A 100 -2.03 10.58 -5.65
N GLN A 101 -1.72 9.94 -6.77
CA GLN A 101 -0.75 10.46 -7.72
C GLN A 101 -1.19 11.82 -8.25
N GLN A 102 -2.44 11.94 -8.68
CA GLN A 102 -2.99 13.19 -9.17
C GLN A 102 -3.02 14.27 -8.07
N TYR A 103 -3.43 13.91 -6.87
CA TYR A 103 -3.44 14.81 -5.72
C TYR A 103 -2.05 15.38 -5.44
N LEU A 104 -1.03 14.52 -5.32
CA LEU A 104 0.33 14.95 -5.03
C LEU A 104 0.91 15.85 -6.13
N VAL A 105 0.71 15.52 -7.41
CA VAL A 105 1.16 16.38 -8.52
C VAL A 105 0.49 17.75 -8.45
N ASN A 106 -0.83 17.80 -8.25
CA ASN A 106 -1.57 19.05 -8.20
C ASN A 106 -1.14 19.93 -7.02
N GLU A 107 -1.01 19.36 -5.82
CA GLU A 107 -0.58 20.10 -4.62
C GLU A 107 0.84 20.65 -4.76
N ILE A 108 1.78 19.86 -5.28
CA ILE A 108 3.16 20.31 -5.50
C ILE A 108 3.20 21.42 -6.55
N GLN A 109 2.48 21.25 -7.66
CA GLN A 109 2.40 22.27 -8.72
C GLN A 109 1.76 23.56 -8.25
N GLU A 110 0.75 23.48 -7.40
CA GLU A 110 0.12 24.68 -6.84
C GLU A 110 1.13 25.51 -6.04
N VAL A 111 1.94 24.87 -5.19
CA VAL A 111 2.99 25.56 -4.43
C VAL A 111 3.99 26.26 -5.35
N TYR A 112 4.45 25.59 -6.42
CA TYR A 112 5.38 26.20 -7.37
C TYR A 112 4.75 27.32 -8.19
N ARG A 113 3.49 27.18 -8.63
CA ARG A 113 2.76 28.21 -9.35
C ARG A 113 2.56 29.48 -8.54
N LEU A 114 2.27 29.34 -7.24
CA LEU A 114 2.15 30.48 -6.32
C LEU A 114 3.47 31.27 -6.20
N GLN A 115 4.60 30.62 -6.45
CA GLN A 115 5.93 31.25 -6.48
C GLN A 115 6.38 31.68 -7.88
N GLY A 116 5.51 31.60 -8.89
CA GLY A 116 5.81 31.96 -10.26
C GLY A 116 6.74 31.00 -11.00
N VAL A 117 7.01 29.81 -10.45
CA VAL A 117 7.87 28.81 -11.05
C VAL A 117 7.04 27.84 -11.89
N LYS A 118 7.47 27.63 -13.13
CA LYS A 118 6.85 26.65 -14.04
C LYS A 118 7.75 25.42 -14.17
N ILE A 119 7.22 24.27 -13.77
CA ILE A 119 7.89 22.96 -13.86
C ILE A 119 6.96 22.00 -14.58
N ASN A 120 7.51 21.13 -15.43
CA ASN A 120 6.72 20.12 -16.11
C ASN A 120 6.31 19.02 -15.12
N ASP A 121 5.06 18.56 -15.20
CA ASP A 121 4.48 17.54 -14.33
C ASP A 121 5.29 16.22 -14.33
N LYS A 122 5.94 15.89 -15.46
CA LYS A 122 6.75 14.66 -15.60
C LYS A 122 7.81 14.48 -14.51
N HIS A 123 8.42 15.59 -14.05
CA HIS A 123 9.43 15.54 -12.99
C HIS A 123 8.85 15.07 -11.66
N PHE A 124 7.64 15.51 -11.33
CA PHE A 124 6.95 15.07 -10.12
C PHE A 124 6.37 13.67 -10.27
N GLU A 125 5.83 13.34 -11.43
CA GLU A 125 5.29 12.01 -11.73
C GLU A 125 6.33 10.91 -11.56
N VAL A 126 7.58 11.13 -12.00
CA VAL A 126 8.68 10.18 -11.81
C VAL A 126 8.98 9.96 -10.33
N VAL A 127 9.02 11.03 -9.53
CA VAL A 127 9.28 10.95 -8.09
C VAL A 127 8.14 10.22 -7.39
N ILE A 128 6.90 10.59 -7.66
CA ILE A 128 5.71 9.99 -7.04
C ILE A 128 5.61 8.50 -7.40
N ARG A 129 5.93 8.13 -8.65
CA ARG A 129 6.01 6.73 -9.05
C ARG A 129 7.02 5.93 -8.21
N LYS A 130 8.15 6.54 -7.83
CA LYS A 130 9.13 5.91 -6.93
C LYS A 130 8.58 5.74 -5.51
N MET A 131 7.80 6.70 -5.02
CA MET A 131 7.16 6.64 -3.70
C MET A 131 6.13 5.51 -3.59
N MET A 132 5.56 5.06 -4.70
CA MET A 132 4.50 4.05 -4.76
C MET A 132 4.97 2.70 -5.32
N ARG A 133 6.25 2.39 -5.25
CA ARG A 133 6.81 1.15 -5.80
C ARG A 133 6.53 -0.11 -5.00
N LYS A 134 6.15 0.03 -3.75
CA LYS A 134 5.99 -1.09 -2.83
C LYS A 134 4.54 -1.34 -2.47
N VAL A 135 4.27 -2.58 -2.16
CA VAL A 135 3.02 -3.05 -1.59
C VAL A 135 3.27 -3.70 -0.24
N ARG A 136 2.29 -3.67 0.63
CA ARG A 136 2.29 -4.37 1.91
C ARG A 136 1.45 -5.61 1.78
N VAL A 137 2.03 -6.76 2.08
CA VAL A 137 1.33 -8.05 2.08
C VAL A 137 0.30 -8.07 3.20
N GLN A 138 -0.97 -8.32 2.86
CA GLN A 138 -2.04 -8.51 3.84
C GLN A 138 -2.18 -9.97 4.22
N ASP A 139 -2.36 -10.82 3.23
CA ASP A 139 -2.45 -12.26 3.39
C ASP A 139 -1.39 -12.91 2.49
N PRO A 140 -0.41 -13.61 3.04
CA PRO A 140 0.62 -14.27 2.24
C PRO A 140 0.10 -15.48 1.47
N GLY A 141 -1.06 -16.05 1.83
CA GLY A 141 -1.55 -17.29 1.22
C GLY A 141 -0.50 -18.40 1.27
N ASP A 142 -0.33 -19.09 0.14
CA ASP A 142 0.66 -20.15 -0.01
C ASP A 142 2.03 -19.65 -0.54
N THR A 143 2.25 -18.33 -0.55
CA THR A 143 3.51 -17.72 -0.95
C THR A 143 4.55 -17.78 0.19
N LEU A 144 5.82 -17.50 -0.14
CA LEU A 144 6.89 -17.39 0.86
C LEU A 144 6.95 -16.00 1.54
N PHE A 145 5.98 -15.16 1.29
CA PHE A 145 5.92 -13.84 1.90
C PHE A 145 5.49 -13.91 3.37
N LEU A 146 5.91 -12.90 4.12
CA LEU A 146 5.45 -12.71 5.49
C LEU A 146 4.31 -11.69 5.52
N GLU A 147 3.42 -11.83 6.48
CA GLU A 147 2.38 -10.84 6.78
C GLU A 147 3.03 -9.48 7.09
N ASP A 148 2.42 -8.38 6.65
CA ASP A 148 2.93 -7.01 6.78
C ASP A 148 4.29 -6.72 6.09
N GLN A 149 4.83 -7.64 5.32
CA GLN A 149 6.08 -7.45 4.59
C GLN A 149 5.91 -6.41 3.48
N LEU A 150 6.88 -5.49 3.37
CA LEU A 150 6.96 -4.53 2.28
C LEU A 150 7.77 -5.10 1.12
N ILE A 151 7.14 -5.27 -0.04
CA ILE A 151 7.72 -5.90 -1.22
C ILE A 151 7.58 -4.97 -2.42
N HIS A 152 8.50 -5.04 -3.38
CA HIS A 152 8.32 -4.39 -4.66
C HIS A 152 7.14 -4.98 -5.42
N THR A 153 6.30 -4.14 -5.98
CA THR A 153 5.11 -4.55 -6.73
C THR A 153 5.43 -5.55 -7.84
N LYS A 154 6.55 -5.37 -8.54
CA LYS A 154 6.99 -6.31 -9.57
C LYS A 154 7.30 -7.70 -9.00
N ASP A 155 8.04 -7.75 -7.91
CA ASP A 155 8.41 -9.03 -7.28
C ASP A 155 7.18 -9.75 -6.73
N PHE A 156 6.23 -8.99 -6.18
CA PHE A 156 4.93 -9.51 -5.72
C PHE A 156 4.13 -10.13 -6.88
N ILE A 157 4.02 -9.43 -8.01
CA ILE A 157 3.31 -9.94 -9.20
C ILE A 157 4.00 -11.20 -9.73
N VAL A 158 5.33 -11.17 -9.90
CA VAL A 158 6.08 -12.32 -10.42
C VAL A 158 5.91 -13.56 -9.55
N GLN A 159 5.88 -13.42 -8.22
CA GLN A 159 5.66 -14.57 -7.32
C GLN A 159 4.23 -15.10 -7.41
N ASN A 160 3.24 -14.24 -7.46
CA ASN A 160 1.85 -14.65 -7.63
C ASN A 160 1.61 -15.32 -8.99
N ASP A 161 2.23 -14.80 -10.06
CA ASP A 161 2.13 -15.39 -11.40
C ASP A 161 2.74 -16.79 -11.46
N LYS A 162 3.85 -17.04 -10.75
CA LYS A 162 4.45 -18.37 -10.65
C LYS A 162 3.54 -19.40 -9.99
N LEU A 163 2.75 -18.94 -9.02
CA LEU A 163 1.83 -19.80 -8.28
C LEU A 163 0.47 -19.95 -8.93
N TYR A 164 0.14 -19.07 -9.88
CA TYR A 164 -1.15 -19.07 -10.54
C TYR A 164 -1.40 -20.39 -11.28
N GLY A 165 -2.52 -21.03 -10.96
CA GLY A 165 -2.90 -22.32 -11.55
C GLY A 165 -2.14 -23.53 -11.00
N MET A 166 -1.27 -23.36 -9.99
CA MET A 166 -0.63 -24.47 -9.29
C MET A 166 -1.55 -25.08 -8.23
N LYS A 167 -1.17 -26.22 -7.72
CA LYS A 167 -1.89 -26.97 -6.68
C LYS A 167 -1.00 -27.19 -5.46
N VAL A 168 -1.59 -27.20 -4.27
CA VAL A 168 -0.92 -27.60 -3.01
C VAL A 168 -1.42 -28.97 -2.62
N VAL A 169 -0.51 -29.87 -2.32
CA VAL A 169 -0.81 -31.20 -1.83
C VAL A 169 -1.34 -31.11 -0.39
N GLU A 170 -2.60 -31.51 -0.19
CA GLU A 170 -3.19 -31.61 1.16
C GLU A 170 -2.92 -32.98 1.79
N ASP A 171 -3.05 -34.02 1.00
CA ASP A 171 -2.78 -35.40 1.42
C ASP A 171 -1.95 -36.10 0.32
N ALA A 172 -0.77 -36.54 0.68
CA ALA A 172 0.11 -37.22 -0.26
C ALA A 172 -0.32 -38.66 -0.59
N GLY A 173 -1.30 -39.24 0.14
CA GLY A 173 -1.72 -40.61 -0.02
C GLY A 173 -0.57 -41.58 0.06
N ASP A 174 -0.47 -42.51 -0.89
CA ASP A 174 0.64 -43.49 -0.99
C ASP A 174 1.74 -43.04 -1.98
N SER A 175 1.81 -41.75 -2.30
CA SER A 175 2.86 -41.23 -3.18
C SER A 175 4.21 -41.20 -2.46
N SER A 176 5.24 -41.68 -3.12
CA SER A 176 6.64 -41.56 -2.68
C SER A 176 7.34 -40.31 -3.20
N ALA A 177 6.75 -39.68 -4.22
CA ALA A 177 7.35 -38.54 -4.92
C ALA A 177 6.88 -37.19 -4.37
N LEU A 178 5.66 -37.11 -3.82
CA LEU A 178 5.04 -35.88 -3.35
C LEU A 178 4.91 -35.87 -1.84
N LYS A 179 5.00 -34.67 -1.26
CA LYS A 179 4.88 -34.44 0.19
C LYS A 179 3.73 -33.47 0.46
N GLU A 180 3.12 -33.58 1.63
CA GLU A 180 2.12 -32.62 2.12
C GLU A 180 2.69 -31.20 2.15
N GLY A 181 1.88 -30.23 1.73
CA GLY A 181 2.27 -28.83 1.62
C GLY A 181 3.14 -28.49 0.40
N GLN A 182 3.48 -29.46 -0.45
CA GLN A 182 4.24 -29.21 -1.66
C GLN A 182 3.37 -28.55 -2.75
N ILE A 183 3.94 -27.53 -3.43
CA ILE A 183 3.30 -26.89 -4.58
C ILE A 183 3.70 -27.63 -5.84
N ILE A 184 2.71 -28.08 -6.58
CA ILE A 184 2.88 -28.88 -7.79
C ILE A 184 2.04 -28.33 -8.95
N SER A 185 2.42 -28.68 -10.15
CA SER A 185 1.61 -28.36 -11.32
C SER A 185 0.41 -29.32 -11.45
N PRO A 186 -0.69 -28.90 -12.09
CA PRO A 186 -1.83 -29.79 -12.38
C PRO A 186 -1.45 -31.02 -13.22
N ARG A 187 -0.36 -30.90 -14.01
CA ARG A 187 0.16 -32.00 -14.81
C ARG A 187 0.84 -33.04 -13.92
N GLU A 188 1.72 -32.62 -13.03
CA GLU A 188 2.39 -33.51 -12.09
C GLU A 188 1.40 -34.27 -11.21
N LEU A 189 0.36 -33.59 -10.71
CA LEU A 189 -0.73 -34.22 -9.96
C LEU A 189 -1.45 -35.31 -10.78
N ARG A 190 -1.76 -35.05 -12.06
CA ARG A 190 -2.40 -36.02 -12.91
C ARG A 190 -1.52 -37.24 -13.22
N ASP A 191 -0.24 -36.97 -13.49
CA ASP A 191 0.72 -38.01 -13.83
C ASP A 191 0.93 -38.95 -12.63
N GLU A 192 1.10 -38.38 -11.43
CA GLU A 192 1.26 -39.14 -10.19
C GLU A 192 -0.01 -39.95 -9.85
N ASN A 193 -1.18 -39.30 -9.91
CA ASN A 193 -2.44 -40.00 -9.66
C ASN A 193 -2.73 -41.10 -10.70
N SER A 194 -2.25 -40.97 -11.92
CA SER A 194 -2.35 -42.03 -12.94
C SER A 194 -1.46 -43.22 -12.60
N LEU A 195 -0.26 -42.99 -12.04
CA LEU A 195 0.63 -44.02 -11.54
C LEU A 195 0.03 -44.76 -10.33
N LEU A 196 -0.49 -44.03 -9.37
CA LEU A 196 -1.12 -44.58 -8.17
C LEU A 196 -2.36 -45.42 -8.51
N LYS A 197 -3.18 -45.00 -9.45
CA LYS A 197 -4.31 -45.78 -9.95
C LYS A 197 -3.91 -47.10 -10.55
N ARG A 198 -2.79 -47.14 -11.29
CA ARG A 198 -2.30 -48.40 -11.92
C ARG A 198 -1.79 -49.41 -10.88
N THR A 199 -1.37 -48.91 -9.72
CA THR A 199 -0.84 -49.74 -8.62
C THR A 199 -1.84 -49.96 -7.49
N ASP A 200 -3.11 -49.54 -7.69
CA ASP A 200 -4.22 -49.69 -6.74
C ASP A 200 -3.93 -49.08 -5.36
N LYS A 201 -3.31 -47.88 -5.37
CA LYS A 201 -2.91 -47.09 -4.20
C LYS A 201 -3.79 -45.87 -3.99
N ASN A 202 -3.73 -45.34 -2.76
CA ASN A 202 -4.45 -44.11 -2.42
C ASN A 202 -3.92 -42.92 -3.22
N LEU A 203 -4.85 -42.11 -3.76
CA LEU A 203 -4.55 -40.98 -4.61
C LEU A 203 -4.10 -39.76 -3.79
N VAL A 204 -3.30 -38.92 -4.41
CA VAL A 204 -2.94 -37.61 -3.89
C VAL A 204 -4.14 -36.65 -3.99
N VAL A 205 -4.48 -36.01 -2.87
CA VAL A 205 -5.49 -34.95 -2.78
C VAL A 205 -4.77 -33.61 -2.76
N ALA A 206 -5.18 -32.70 -3.62
CA ALA A 206 -4.60 -31.36 -3.71
C ALA A 206 -5.68 -30.30 -3.90
N ARG A 207 -5.48 -29.14 -3.29
CA ARG A 207 -6.31 -27.95 -3.46
C ARG A 207 -5.65 -26.94 -4.39
N ASP A 208 -6.40 -25.94 -4.82
CA ASP A 208 -5.84 -24.80 -5.55
C ASP A 208 -4.94 -23.95 -4.62
N VAL A 209 -3.87 -23.42 -5.20
CA VAL A 209 -2.98 -22.48 -4.49
C VAL A 209 -3.74 -21.17 -4.25
N VAL A 210 -3.61 -20.63 -3.04
CA VAL A 210 -4.08 -19.30 -2.69
C VAL A 210 -2.94 -18.31 -2.90
N THR A 211 -3.13 -17.35 -3.80
CA THR A 211 -2.15 -16.28 -4.05
C THR A 211 -2.17 -15.24 -2.93
N ALA A 212 -1.04 -14.55 -2.76
CA ALA A 212 -0.96 -13.47 -1.77
C ALA A 212 -1.80 -12.25 -2.19
N THR A 213 -2.36 -11.58 -1.19
CA THR A 213 -3.03 -10.28 -1.34
C THR A 213 -2.19 -9.17 -0.72
N ALA A 214 -2.21 -7.99 -1.31
CA ALA A 214 -1.46 -6.85 -0.83
C ALA A 214 -2.19 -5.53 -1.07
N THR A 215 -1.84 -4.52 -0.27
CA THR A 215 -2.29 -3.14 -0.44
C THR A 215 -1.15 -2.24 -0.90
N PRO A 216 -1.40 -1.27 -1.79
CA PRO A 216 -0.40 -0.28 -2.17
C PRO A 216 -0.02 0.58 -0.97
N VAL A 217 1.24 0.99 -0.92
CA VAL A 217 1.80 1.82 0.16
C VAL A 217 2.44 3.06 -0.46
N LEU A 218 2.18 4.20 0.16
CA LEU A 218 2.87 5.45 -0.15
C LEU A 218 4.05 5.61 0.82
N GLN A 219 5.27 5.75 0.28
CA GLN A 219 6.47 5.99 1.07
C GLN A 219 7.03 7.37 0.77
N GLY A 220 7.52 8.07 1.80
CA GLY A 220 8.32 9.28 1.60
C GLY A 220 9.59 9.00 0.78
N ILE A 221 10.09 10.00 0.08
CA ILE A 221 11.26 9.87 -0.81
C ILE A 221 12.50 9.37 -0.08
N THR A 222 12.73 9.82 1.15
CA THR A 222 13.88 9.38 1.97
C THR A 222 13.79 7.89 2.25
N ARG A 223 12.64 7.41 2.71
CA ARG A 223 12.43 5.99 3.00
C ARG A 223 12.47 5.14 1.73
N ALA A 224 11.90 5.63 0.64
CA ALA A 224 11.94 4.96 -0.66
C ALA A 224 13.37 4.82 -1.19
N SER A 225 14.22 5.83 -0.94
CA SER A 225 15.65 5.81 -1.34
C SER A 225 16.49 4.87 -0.49
N LEU A 226 16.20 4.74 0.80
CA LEU A 226 16.91 3.83 1.71
C LEU A 226 16.50 2.37 1.55
N GLN A 227 15.28 2.11 1.08
CA GLN A 227 14.73 0.77 0.90
C GLN A 227 14.75 0.30 -0.57
N THR A 228 15.71 0.74 -1.35
CA THR A 228 15.93 0.26 -2.72
C THR A 228 16.50 -1.16 -2.73
N LYS A 229 16.45 -1.83 -3.89
CA LYS A 229 17.08 -3.15 -4.06
C LYS A 229 18.59 -3.08 -3.89
N SER A 230 19.23 -2.03 -4.42
CA SER A 230 20.65 -1.79 -4.27
C SER A 230 20.99 -1.23 -2.89
N PHE A 231 21.70 -2.00 -2.08
CA PHE A 231 22.18 -1.52 -0.78
C PHE A 231 23.33 -0.54 -0.91
N ILE A 232 24.11 -0.60 -1.99
CA ILE A 232 25.20 0.36 -2.28
C ILE A 232 24.60 1.74 -2.54
N SER A 233 23.57 1.83 -3.36
CA SER A 233 22.84 3.07 -3.63
C SER A 233 22.24 3.66 -2.35
N ALA A 234 21.63 2.84 -1.52
CA ALA A 234 21.08 3.26 -0.24
C ALA A 234 22.15 3.76 0.72
N ALA A 235 23.25 3.03 0.87
CA ALA A 235 24.37 3.37 1.74
C ALA A 235 25.06 4.69 1.33
N SER A 236 25.14 4.97 0.02
CA SER A 236 25.70 6.22 -0.48
C SER A 236 24.78 7.44 -0.28
N PHE A 237 23.54 7.23 0.12
CA PHE A 237 22.59 8.31 0.37
C PHE A 237 22.58 8.77 1.83
N GLN A 238 22.21 7.91 2.75
CA GLN A 238 22.16 8.18 4.20
C GLN A 238 22.32 6.88 5.00
N GLU A 239 22.59 7.01 6.30
CA GLU A 239 22.67 5.87 7.24
C GLU A 239 23.64 4.77 6.77
N THR A 240 24.78 5.13 6.22
CA THR A 240 25.75 4.23 5.57
C THR A 240 26.06 2.99 6.41
N THR A 241 26.44 3.18 7.68
CA THR A 241 26.81 2.07 8.58
C THR A 241 25.65 1.11 8.83
N LYS A 242 24.46 1.66 9.08
CA LYS A 242 23.26 0.87 9.35
C LYS A 242 22.87 0.04 8.12
N VAL A 243 22.83 0.66 6.94
CA VAL A 243 22.48 0.01 5.68
C VAL A 243 23.47 -1.12 5.36
N LEU A 244 24.78 -0.88 5.50
CA LEU A 244 25.80 -1.89 5.26
C LEU A 244 25.72 -3.05 6.25
N ASN A 245 25.48 -2.77 7.53
CA ASN A 245 25.30 -3.81 8.54
C ASN A 245 24.06 -4.67 8.26
N GLU A 246 22.92 -4.07 7.95
CA GLU A 246 21.71 -4.80 7.58
C GLU A 246 21.89 -5.64 6.32
N ALA A 247 22.60 -5.12 5.32
CA ALA A 247 22.91 -5.84 4.10
C ALA A 247 23.83 -7.03 4.35
N ALA A 248 24.85 -6.86 5.19
CA ALA A 248 25.78 -7.92 5.56
C ALA A 248 25.08 -9.06 6.35
N VAL A 249 24.25 -8.71 7.33
CA VAL A 249 23.49 -9.69 8.13
C VAL A 249 22.49 -10.46 7.25
N ALA A 250 21.84 -9.77 6.32
CA ALA A 250 20.87 -10.37 5.41
C ALA A 250 21.52 -11.08 4.19
N GLY A 251 22.84 -11.03 4.03
CA GLY A 251 23.56 -11.62 2.90
C GLY A 251 23.11 -11.07 1.54
N LYS A 252 22.79 -9.78 1.46
CA LYS A 252 22.32 -9.14 0.23
C LYS A 252 23.40 -9.09 -0.84
N ILE A 253 22.99 -9.29 -2.07
CA ILE A 253 23.84 -9.17 -3.27
C ILE A 253 23.37 -7.97 -4.07
N ASP A 254 24.29 -7.10 -4.46
CA ASP A 254 24.03 -6.00 -5.36
C ASP A 254 24.58 -6.34 -6.77
N TYR A 255 23.69 -6.31 -7.76
CA TYR A 255 24.05 -6.65 -9.15
C TYR A 255 24.58 -5.46 -9.95
N LEU A 256 24.70 -4.29 -9.32
CA LEU A 256 25.22 -3.06 -9.95
C LEU A 256 24.47 -2.67 -11.24
N GLU A 257 23.17 -2.81 -11.26
CA GLU A 257 22.34 -2.52 -12.43
C GLU A 257 22.05 -1.03 -12.62
N GLY A 258 22.09 -0.24 -11.55
CA GLY A 258 21.78 1.18 -11.57
C GLY A 258 23.00 2.06 -11.88
N LEU A 259 22.72 3.33 -12.22
CA LEU A 259 23.78 4.29 -12.49
C LEU A 259 24.58 4.65 -11.24
N LYS A 260 23.90 4.76 -10.10
CA LYS A 260 24.52 5.19 -8.85
C LYS A 260 25.49 4.15 -8.28
N GLU A 261 25.20 2.88 -8.46
CA GLU A 261 26.05 1.77 -8.03
C GLU A 261 27.30 1.62 -8.91
N ASN A 262 27.23 2.12 -10.15
CA ASN A 262 28.33 2.02 -11.13
C ASN A 262 29.25 3.25 -11.15
N VAL A 263 28.94 4.30 -10.40
CA VAL A 263 29.78 5.48 -10.24
C VAL A 263 30.72 5.33 -9.06
#